data_8eafadbe1627393f53931576f64d6806
#
_entry.id   8eafadbe1627393f53931576f64d6806
#
_cell.length_a   1.000
_cell.length_b   1.000
_cell.length_c   1.000
_cell.angle_alpha   90.00
_cell.angle_beta   90.00
_cell.angle_gamma   90.00
#
_symmetry.space_group_name_H-M   'P 1'
#
loop_
_entity.id
_entity.type
_entity.pdbx_description
1 polymer ?
#
loop_
_entity_poly.entity_id
_entity_poly.type
_entity_poly.pdbx_seq_one_letter_code
_entity_poly.pdbx_strand_id
1 'polypeptide(L)'
;MEAYCFRQAKESEIQAVFDLIMGRVAWMDTVGIRQWNATKYDERYPLHYYEQRRKQEELFVLEERASGQIVTVGALFHEDERWPDSASAFYLHHLASRVDKKGTASIFLQLAEEYTAGCGKQYLRLDSAVGNKTLEAYYTSRGYVEAGRCTDGLYEGILRQKKLF
;
A
#
# COMPACT_ATOMS: atom_id res chain seq x y z
N MET A 1 -0.75 -18.04 6.10
CA MET A 1 -1.79 -17.04 6.39
C MET A 1 -2.18 -17.03 7.87
N GLU A 2 -2.34 -18.17 8.48
CA GLU A 2 -2.60 -18.26 9.94
C GLU A 2 -1.51 -17.62 10.81
N ALA A 3 -0.28 -17.53 10.29
CA ALA A 3 0.84 -16.88 10.99
C ALA A 3 0.69 -15.35 11.10
N TYR A 4 -0.22 -14.76 10.34
CA TYR A 4 -0.39 -13.31 10.25
C TYR A 4 -1.81 -12.88 10.57
N CYS A 5 -1.95 -11.64 11.01
CA CYS A 5 -3.23 -10.97 11.24
C CYS A 5 -3.28 -9.68 10.43
N PHE A 6 -4.22 -9.59 9.49
CA PHE A 6 -4.52 -8.37 8.75
C PHE A 6 -5.64 -7.63 9.50
N ARG A 7 -5.39 -6.39 9.88
CA ARG A 7 -6.32 -5.61 10.67
C ARG A 7 -6.07 -4.10 10.54
N GLN A 8 -7.01 -3.31 10.97
CA GLN A 8 -6.81 -1.86 11.10
C GLN A 8 -5.73 -1.56 12.15
N ALA A 9 -4.96 -0.51 11.90
CA ALA A 9 -3.95 -0.02 12.84
C ALA A 9 -4.60 0.58 14.09
N LYS A 10 -3.95 0.42 15.23
CA LYS A 10 -4.33 1.04 16.49
C LYS A 10 -3.68 2.41 16.65
N GLU A 11 -4.27 3.28 17.45
CA GLU A 11 -3.71 4.61 17.75
C GLU A 11 -2.27 4.53 18.27
N SER A 12 -1.99 3.56 19.14
CA SER A 12 -0.66 3.33 19.71
C SER A 12 0.40 2.86 18.70
N GLU A 13 0.00 2.51 17.48
CA GLU A 13 0.88 1.92 16.45
C GLU A 13 1.32 2.92 15.39
N ILE A 14 0.87 4.16 15.43
CA ILE A 14 1.13 5.14 14.36
C ILE A 14 2.62 5.42 14.20
N GLN A 15 3.37 5.52 15.30
CA GLN A 15 4.82 5.70 15.23
C GLN A 15 5.49 4.49 14.57
N ALA A 16 5.08 3.27 14.91
CA ALA A 16 5.61 2.04 14.31
C ALA A 16 5.30 1.95 12.81
N VAL A 17 4.11 2.37 12.39
CA VAL A 17 3.73 2.45 10.97
C VAL A 17 4.63 3.44 10.23
N PHE A 18 4.78 4.64 10.77
CA PHE A 18 5.63 5.67 10.18
C PHE A 18 7.09 5.21 10.06
N ASP A 19 7.63 4.63 11.13
CA ASP A 19 9.02 4.14 11.15
C ASP A 19 9.24 3.02 10.13
N LEU A 20 8.26 2.14 9.95
CA LEU A 20 8.35 1.08 8.94
C LEU A 20 8.41 1.67 7.52
N ILE A 21 7.58 2.65 7.22
CA ILE A 21 7.57 3.34 5.92
C ILE A 21 8.88 4.09 5.69
N MET A 22 9.36 4.83 6.68
CA MET A 22 10.64 5.55 6.59
C MET A 22 11.83 4.59 6.45
N GLY A 23 11.77 3.43 7.08
CA GLY A 23 12.77 2.36 6.90
C GLY A 23 12.80 1.85 5.46
N ARG A 24 11.65 1.72 4.82
CA ARG A 24 11.57 1.34 3.40
C ARG A 24 12.11 2.45 2.49
N VAL A 25 11.81 3.70 2.78
CA VAL A 25 12.36 4.86 2.03
C VAL A 25 13.89 4.88 2.12
N ALA A 26 14.46 4.71 3.30
CA ALA A 26 15.90 4.65 3.49
C ALA A 26 16.55 3.47 2.76
N TRP A 27 15.89 2.31 2.76
CA TRP A 27 16.35 1.13 2.02
C TRP A 27 16.43 1.38 0.51
N MET A 28 15.51 2.15 -0.06
CA MET A 28 15.53 2.51 -1.48
C MET A 28 16.85 3.20 -1.88
N ASP A 29 17.38 4.05 -1.01
CA ASP A 29 18.68 4.70 -1.24
C ASP A 29 19.83 3.68 -1.28
N THR A 30 19.77 2.63 -0.46
CA THR A 30 20.83 1.62 -0.37
C THR A 30 20.90 0.70 -1.59
N VAL A 31 19.80 0.51 -2.31
CA VAL A 31 19.70 -0.40 -3.47
C VAL A 31 19.55 0.33 -4.81
N GLY A 32 19.67 1.66 -4.80
CA GLY A 32 19.62 2.48 -6.01
C GLY A 32 18.23 2.62 -6.64
N ILE A 33 17.15 2.37 -5.89
CA ILE A 33 15.78 2.60 -6.33
C ILE A 33 15.42 4.05 -6.08
N ARG A 34 14.85 4.72 -7.07
CA ARG A 34 14.38 6.10 -6.94
C ARG A 34 12.86 6.13 -7.09
N GLN A 35 12.17 6.13 -5.97
CA GLN A 35 10.70 6.22 -5.88
C GLN A 35 10.33 7.19 -4.77
N TRP A 36 9.87 6.70 -3.62
CA TRP A 36 9.48 7.53 -2.48
C TRP A 36 10.63 8.41 -1.97
N ASN A 37 11.85 7.88 -1.97
CA ASN A 37 13.06 8.60 -1.57
C ASN A 37 13.38 9.82 -2.44
N ALA A 38 12.85 9.89 -3.65
CA ALA A 38 13.04 11.02 -4.57
C ALA A 38 11.94 12.08 -4.49
N THR A 39 10.88 11.87 -3.67
CA THR A 39 9.68 12.69 -3.65
C THR A 39 9.47 13.45 -2.34
N LYS A 40 10.44 13.49 -1.45
CA LYS A 40 10.30 14.05 -0.10
C LYS A 40 9.12 13.44 0.65
N TYR A 41 9.08 12.13 0.70
CA TYR A 41 7.94 11.36 1.15
C TYR A 41 7.55 11.65 2.61
N ASP A 42 8.53 11.90 3.47
CA ASP A 42 8.35 12.27 4.87
C ASP A 42 7.72 13.66 5.06
N GLU A 43 8.03 14.59 4.16
CA GLU A 43 7.43 15.93 4.17
C GLU A 43 5.98 15.91 3.66
N ARG A 44 5.72 15.10 2.63
CA ARG A 44 4.38 14.96 2.03
C ARG A 44 3.44 14.16 2.91
N TYR A 45 3.96 13.16 3.61
CA TYR A 45 3.19 12.24 4.45
C TYR A 45 3.83 12.14 5.84
N PRO A 46 3.74 13.18 6.66
CA PRO A 46 4.29 13.18 8.01
C PRO A 46 3.45 12.31 8.96
N LEU A 47 3.92 12.13 10.19
CA LEU A 47 3.29 11.25 11.18
C LEU A 47 1.78 11.49 11.34
N HIS A 48 1.35 12.76 11.43
CA HIS A 48 -0.07 13.07 11.62
C HIS A 48 -0.95 12.69 10.42
N TYR A 49 -0.38 12.57 9.23
CA TYR A 49 -1.10 12.09 8.04
C TYR A 49 -1.61 10.66 8.26
N TYR A 50 -0.76 9.78 8.80
CA TYR A 50 -1.15 8.39 9.07
C TYR A 50 -2.19 8.29 10.18
N GLU A 51 -2.13 9.15 11.19
CA GLU A 51 -3.17 9.23 12.21
C GLU A 51 -4.52 9.66 11.62
N GLN A 52 -4.53 10.56 10.65
CA GLN A 52 -5.77 10.93 9.94
C GLN A 52 -6.33 9.74 9.14
N ARG A 53 -5.45 8.95 8.50
CA ARG A 53 -5.88 7.74 7.77
C ARG A 53 -6.45 6.70 8.73
N ARG A 54 -5.84 6.53 9.90
CA ARG A 54 -6.36 5.63 10.94
C ARG A 54 -7.75 6.05 11.41
N LYS A 55 -7.95 7.33 11.69
CA LYS A 55 -9.25 7.87 12.10
C LYS A 55 -10.35 7.64 11.07
N GLN A 56 -10.00 7.59 9.80
CA GLN A 56 -10.93 7.29 8.71
C GLN A 56 -11.06 5.80 8.43
N GLU A 57 -10.47 4.94 9.27
CA GLU A 57 -10.49 3.49 9.12
C GLU A 57 -9.86 2.99 7.82
N GLU A 58 -8.89 3.74 7.31
CA GLU A 58 -8.18 3.46 6.06
C GLU A 58 -6.78 2.90 6.24
N LEU A 59 -6.25 2.86 7.45
CA LEU A 59 -4.88 2.39 7.73
C LEU A 59 -4.88 0.96 8.26
N PHE A 60 -4.15 0.07 7.57
CA PHE A 60 -4.09 -1.36 7.87
C PHE A 60 -2.67 -1.81 8.12
N VAL A 61 -2.55 -2.84 8.95
CA VAL A 61 -1.28 -3.50 9.27
C VAL A 61 -1.40 -5.00 9.08
N LEU A 62 -0.28 -5.63 8.79
CA LEU A 62 -0.08 -7.06 8.88
C LEU A 62 0.80 -7.34 10.08
N GLU A 63 0.26 -8.02 11.08
CA GLU A 63 0.96 -8.41 12.29
C GLU A 63 1.38 -9.87 12.21
N GLU A 64 2.65 -10.15 12.51
CA GLU A 64 3.12 -11.52 12.71
C GLU A 64 2.66 -12.02 14.08
N ARG A 65 1.81 -13.03 14.12
CA ARG A 65 1.18 -13.47 15.37
C ARG A 65 2.18 -13.95 16.43
N ALA A 66 3.25 -14.63 16.01
CA ALA A 66 4.23 -15.19 16.93
C ALA A 66 5.01 -14.13 17.72
N SER A 67 5.28 -12.98 17.11
CA SER A 67 6.07 -11.90 17.70
C SER A 67 5.25 -10.68 18.12
N GLY A 68 4.02 -10.55 17.60
CA GLY A 68 3.22 -9.33 17.73
C GLY A 68 3.76 -8.15 16.91
N GLN A 69 4.72 -8.40 16.02
CA GLN A 69 5.39 -7.34 15.24
C GLN A 69 4.60 -6.99 13.98
N ILE A 70 4.47 -5.69 13.72
CA ILE A 70 3.96 -5.20 12.44
C ILE A 70 5.04 -5.42 11.37
N VAL A 71 4.71 -6.18 10.34
CA VAL A 71 5.64 -6.55 9.27
C VAL A 71 5.33 -5.87 7.94
N THR A 72 4.08 -5.45 7.73
CA THR A 72 3.65 -4.71 6.53
C THR A 72 2.56 -3.72 6.91
N VAL A 73 2.54 -2.59 6.23
CA VAL A 73 1.51 -1.55 6.37
C VAL A 73 0.98 -1.17 4.99
N GLY A 74 -0.24 -0.65 4.96
CA GLY A 74 -0.85 -0.09 3.77
C GLY A 74 -2.11 0.69 4.12
N ALA A 75 -2.54 1.55 3.22
CA ALA A 75 -3.79 2.29 3.37
C ALA A 75 -4.77 1.88 2.29
N LEU A 76 -6.01 1.59 2.67
CA LEU A 76 -7.13 1.34 1.76
C LEU A 76 -8.04 2.56 1.79
N PHE A 77 -7.89 3.44 0.81
CA PHE A 77 -8.69 4.64 0.69
C PHE A 77 -10.07 4.31 0.15
N HIS A 78 -11.07 5.01 0.66
CA HIS A 78 -12.44 4.89 0.18
C HIS A 78 -12.65 5.63 -1.13
N GLU A 79 -11.85 6.67 -1.38
CA GLU A 79 -11.91 7.52 -2.58
C GLU A 79 -10.49 7.86 -3.05
N ASP A 80 -10.32 8.07 -4.36
CA ASP A 80 -9.06 8.51 -4.95
C ASP A 80 -9.32 9.37 -6.20
N GLU A 81 -8.91 10.64 -6.15
CA GLU A 81 -9.09 11.62 -7.23
C GLU A 81 -8.38 11.23 -8.53
N ARG A 82 -7.39 10.34 -8.46
CA ARG A 82 -6.67 9.85 -9.65
C ARG A 82 -7.55 9.01 -10.57
N TRP A 83 -8.71 8.55 -10.06
CA TRP A 83 -9.63 7.69 -10.80
C TRP A 83 -10.88 8.49 -11.17
N PRO A 84 -11.15 8.67 -12.49
CA PRO A 84 -12.20 9.57 -12.96
C PRO A 84 -13.61 8.95 -12.96
N ASP A 85 -13.76 7.72 -12.52
CA ASP A 85 -15.03 7.01 -12.49
C ASP A 85 -15.59 6.85 -11.07
N SER A 86 -16.78 6.28 -10.95
CA SER A 86 -17.46 5.99 -9.69
C SER A 86 -17.55 4.49 -9.43
N ALA A 87 -16.57 3.71 -9.85
CA ALA A 87 -16.56 2.27 -9.64
C ALA A 87 -16.54 1.90 -8.16
N SER A 88 -17.12 0.75 -7.83
CA SER A 88 -17.12 0.20 -6.49
C SER A 88 -15.73 -0.37 -6.18
N ALA A 89 -14.88 0.42 -5.53
CA ALA A 89 -13.47 0.09 -5.31
C ALA A 89 -12.95 0.61 -3.97
N PHE A 90 -11.89 -0.04 -3.48
CA PHE A 90 -10.94 0.56 -2.55
C PHE A 90 -9.61 0.80 -3.29
N TYR A 91 -8.81 1.73 -2.76
CA TYR A 91 -7.58 2.22 -3.38
C TYR A 91 -6.42 2.02 -2.43
N LEU A 92 -5.48 1.16 -2.81
CA LEU A 92 -4.32 0.82 -1.99
C LEU A 92 -3.20 1.84 -2.19
N HIS A 93 -2.75 2.44 -1.10
CA HIS A 93 -1.62 3.37 -1.03
C HIS A 93 -0.65 2.99 0.08
N HIS A 94 0.56 3.50 0.03
CA HIS A 94 1.57 3.39 1.08
C HIS A 94 1.89 1.94 1.48
N LEU A 95 1.85 1.00 0.53
CA LEU A 95 2.22 -0.38 0.81
C LEU A 95 3.72 -0.50 1.05
N ALA A 96 4.09 -0.87 2.25
CA ALA A 96 5.47 -1.04 2.65
C ALA A 96 5.61 -2.21 3.62
N SER A 97 6.63 -3.04 3.38
CA SER A 97 7.01 -4.13 4.28
C SER A 97 8.35 -3.87 4.94
N ARG A 98 8.58 -4.46 6.09
CA ARG A 98 9.91 -4.51 6.69
C ARG A 98 10.88 -5.18 5.71
N VAL A 99 12.08 -4.62 5.64
CA VAL A 99 13.12 -5.09 4.71
C VAL A 99 13.54 -6.54 5.01
N ASP A 100 13.54 -6.90 6.29
CA ASP A 100 13.93 -8.24 6.77
C ASP A 100 12.78 -9.29 6.71
N LYS A 101 11.59 -8.91 6.26
CA LYS A 101 10.41 -9.78 6.19
C LYS A 101 9.92 -9.93 4.75
N LYS A 102 10.68 -10.70 3.97
CA LYS A 102 10.36 -10.93 2.55
C LYS A 102 9.04 -11.68 2.38
N GLY A 103 8.28 -11.31 1.34
CA GLY A 103 7.02 -11.96 0.98
C GLY A 103 5.79 -11.45 1.72
N THR A 104 5.95 -10.64 2.77
CA THR A 104 4.80 -10.17 3.58
C THR A 104 3.94 -9.14 2.85
N ALA A 105 4.49 -8.39 1.89
CA ALA A 105 3.70 -7.52 1.03
C ALA A 105 2.69 -8.30 0.16
N SER A 106 3.09 -9.47 -0.33
CA SER A 106 2.19 -10.35 -1.10
C SER A 106 1.05 -10.90 -0.25
N ILE A 107 1.34 -11.25 1.00
CA ILE A 107 0.34 -11.70 1.98
C ILE A 107 -0.62 -10.54 2.29
N PHE A 108 -0.08 -9.36 2.55
CA PHE A 108 -0.91 -8.17 2.79
C PHE A 108 -1.84 -7.89 1.60
N LEU A 109 -1.31 -7.92 0.38
CA LEU A 109 -2.09 -7.65 -0.82
C LEU A 109 -3.24 -8.64 -0.99
N GLN A 110 -2.98 -9.93 -0.80
CA GLN A 110 -4.02 -10.96 -0.87
C GLN A 110 -5.12 -10.72 0.18
N LEU A 111 -4.75 -10.45 1.43
CA LEU A 111 -5.71 -10.21 2.51
C LEU A 111 -6.48 -8.89 2.30
N ALA A 112 -5.84 -7.88 1.71
CA ALA A 112 -6.50 -6.63 1.32
C ALA A 112 -7.53 -6.88 0.20
N GLU A 113 -7.23 -7.77 -0.76
CA GLU A 113 -8.20 -8.18 -1.79
C GLU A 113 -9.41 -8.89 -1.17
N GLU A 114 -9.18 -9.83 -0.26
CA GLU A 114 -10.24 -10.55 0.45
C GLU A 114 -11.10 -9.61 1.30
N TYR A 115 -10.47 -8.68 2.02
CA TYR A 115 -11.17 -7.65 2.79
C TYR A 115 -12.02 -6.75 1.90
N THR A 116 -11.46 -6.28 0.80
CA THR A 116 -12.13 -5.40 -0.17
C THR A 116 -13.37 -6.09 -0.75
N ALA A 117 -13.25 -7.35 -1.16
CA ALA A 117 -14.36 -8.16 -1.63
C ALA A 117 -15.40 -8.38 -0.53
N GLY A 118 -14.96 -8.65 0.70
CA GLY A 118 -15.83 -8.81 1.87
C GLY A 118 -16.63 -7.55 2.20
N CYS A 119 -16.11 -6.37 1.86
CA CYS A 119 -16.83 -5.09 1.96
C CYS A 119 -17.77 -4.82 0.77
N GLY A 120 -17.93 -5.77 -0.16
CA GLY A 120 -18.79 -5.63 -1.33
C GLY A 120 -18.21 -4.77 -2.45
N LYS A 121 -16.93 -4.48 -2.42
CA LYS A 121 -16.25 -3.70 -3.48
C LYS A 121 -15.80 -4.62 -4.60
N GLN A 122 -16.07 -4.21 -5.84
CA GLN A 122 -15.73 -5.02 -7.02
C GLN A 122 -14.26 -4.99 -7.39
N TYR A 123 -13.56 -3.92 -7.03
CA TYR A 123 -12.17 -3.71 -7.45
C TYR A 123 -11.27 -3.35 -6.28
N LEU A 124 -10.06 -3.87 -6.30
CA LEU A 124 -8.93 -3.26 -5.60
C LEU A 124 -8.09 -2.52 -6.65
N ARG A 125 -7.79 -1.26 -6.38
CA ARG A 125 -7.09 -0.35 -7.27
C ARG A 125 -5.82 0.17 -6.62
N LEU A 126 -4.81 0.41 -7.43
CA LEU A 126 -3.53 0.96 -6.98
C LEU A 126 -2.83 1.63 -8.16
N ASP A 127 -1.70 2.27 -7.89
CA ASP A 127 -0.80 2.74 -8.92
C ASP A 127 0.64 2.29 -8.63
N SER A 128 1.42 2.16 -9.68
CA SER A 128 2.84 1.83 -9.59
C SER A 128 3.65 2.77 -10.47
N ALA A 129 4.90 3.05 -10.06
CA ALA A 129 5.76 3.98 -10.79
C ALA A 129 5.99 3.52 -12.22
N VAL A 130 5.90 4.46 -13.18
CA VAL A 130 6.26 4.22 -14.57
C VAL A 130 7.73 3.82 -14.66
N GLY A 131 8.03 2.80 -15.47
CA GLY A 131 9.40 2.33 -15.70
C GLY A 131 9.89 1.31 -14.68
N ASN A 132 9.15 1.01 -13.63
CA ASN A 132 9.50 -0.07 -12.71
C ASN A 132 9.01 -1.42 -13.24
N LYS A 133 9.86 -2.06 -14.05
CA LYS A 133 9.53 -3.33 -14.71
C LYS A 133 9.24 -4.48 -13.72
N THR A 134 9.91 -4.47 -12.58
CA THR A 134 9.71 -5.48 -11.53
C THR A 134 8.31 -5.38 -10.93
N LEU A 135 7.85 -4.17 -10.58
CA LEU A 135 6.50 -3.95 -10.08
C LEU A 135 5.43 -4.21 -11.14
N GLU A 136 5.70 -3.83 -12.39
CA GLU A 136 4.80 -4.09 -13.52
C GLU A 136 4.55 -5.60 -13.68
N ALA A 137 5.62 -6.39 -13.73
CA ALA A 137 5.53 -7.85 -13.82
C ALA A 137 4.83 -8.46 -12.60
N TYR A 138 5.14 -7.95 -11.41
CA TYR A 138 4.54 -8.41 -10.16
C TYR A 138 3.02 -8.24 -10.15
N TYR A 139 2.53 -7.02 -10.42
CA TYR A 139 1.08 -6.77 -10.41
C TYR A 139 0.37 -7.48 -11.55
N THR A 140 0.98 -7.56 -12.74
CA THR A 140 0.42 -8.32 -13.86
C THR A 140 0.25 -9.79 -13.51
N SER A 141 1.26 -10.40 -12.87
CA SER A 141 1.19 -11.81 -12.43
C SER A 141 0.10 -12.07 -11.40
N ARG A 142 -0.31 -11.05 -10.65
CA ARG A 142 -1.37 -11.13 -9.65
C ARG A 142 -2.76 -10.80 -10.18
N GLY A 143 -2.89 -10.56 -11.48
CA GLY A 143 -4.18 -10.30 -12.13
C GLY A 143 -4.59 -8.84 -12.20
N TYR A 144 -3.68 -7.91 -11.91
CA TYR A 144 -3.92 -6.48 -12.10
C TYR A 144 -3.73 -6.10 -13.55
N VAL A 145 -4.65 -5.29 -14.07
CA VAL A 145 -4.60 -4.76 -15.45
C VAL A 145 -4.38 -3.26 -15.42
N GLU A 146 -3.69 -2.74 -16.43
CA GLU A 146 -3.49 -1.31 -16.61
C GLU A 146 -4.83 -0.62 -16.95
N ALA A 147 -5.11 0.49 -16.25
CA ALA A 147 -6.37 1.23 -16.39
C ALA A 147 -6.17 2.72 -16.70
N GLY A 148 -4.94 3.17 -16.86
CA GLY A 148 -4.62 4.55 -17.18
C GLY A 148 -3.31 5.02 -16.55
N ARG A 149 -3.11 6.32 -16.53
CA ARG A 149 -1.92 6.98 -16.00
C ARG A 149 -2.30 8.07 -15.02
N CYS A 150 -1.40 8.36 -14.09
CA CYS A 150 -1.54 9.48 -13.15
C CYS A 150 -0.22 10.21 -12.98
N THR A 151 -0.30 11.46 -12.55
CA THR A 151 0.86 12.28 -12.18
C THR A 151 0.58 12.98 -10.86
N ASP A 152 1.63 13.12 -10.04
CA ASP A 152 1.56 13.85 -8.78
C ASP A 152 2.94 14.47 -8.53
N GLY A 153 3.09 15.74 -8.90
CA GLY A 153 4.39 16.41 -8.91
C GLY A 153 5.37 15.71 -9.84
N LEU A 154 6.47 15.21 -9.29
CA LEU A 154 7.50 14.46 -10.03
C LEU A 154 7.16 12.98 -10.22
N TYR A 155 6.10 12.50 -9.58
CA TYR A 155 5.68 11.11 -9.69
C TYR A 155 4.81 10.89 -10.93
N GLU A 156 5.17 9.90 -11.72
CA GLU A 156 4.36 9.38 -12.82
C GLU A 156 4.01 7.91 -12.52
N GLY A 157 2.72 7.60 -12.52
CA GLY A 157 2.21 6.29 -12.17
C GLY A 157 1.34 5.66 -13.24
N ILE A 158 1.31 4.33 -13.23
CA ILE A 158 0.36 3.53 -14.00
C ILE A 158 -0.75 3.12 -13.05
N LEU A 159 -1.99 3.49 -13.38
CA LEU A 159 -3.18 3.04 -12.66
C LEU A 159 -3.44 1.57 -12.98
N ARG A 160 -3.63 0.75 -11.95
CA ARG A 160 -3.86 -0.69 -12.07
C ARG A 160 -5.06 -1.10 -11.25
N GLN A 161 -5.81 -2.06 -11.75
CA GLN A 161 -6.96 -2.59 -11.03
C GLN A 161 -7.09 -4.09 -11.19
N LYS A 162 -7.65 -4.72 -10.16
CA LYS A 162 -8.04 -6.12 -10.17
C LYS A 162 -9.52 -6.23 -9.85
N LYS A 163 -10.25 -6.90 -10.73
CA LYS A 163 -11.65 -7.25 -10.47
C LYS A 163 -11.69 -8.45 -9.53
N LEU A 164 -12.43 -8.34 -8.44
CA LEU A 164 -12.45 -9.32 -7.35
C LEU A 164 -13.56 -10.36 -7.50
N PHE A 165 -14.66 -9.99 -8.15
CA PHE A 165 -15.77 -10.91 -8.46
C PHE A 165 -16.66 -10.40 -9.59
#